data_e0e19392b68c490eddf023db31ddc0ec
#
_entry.id   e0e19392b68c490eddf023db31ddc0ec
#
_cell.length_a   1.000
_cell.length_b   1.000
_cell.length_c   1.000
_cell.angle_alpha   90.00
_cell.angle_beta   90.00
_cell.angle_gamma   90.00
#
_symmetry.space_group_name_H-M   'P 1'
#
loop_
_entity.id
_entity.type
_entity.pdbx_description
1 polymer ?
#
loop_
_entity_poly.entity_id
_entity_poly.type
_entity_poly.pdbx_seq_one_letter_code
_entity_poly.pdbx_strand_id
1 'polypeptide(L)'
;MRLKHLALGLAVATALPVAAVTAYAEEGIYIPLFTYRTGPFAGSGIPIANGMADYLNMLNERDGGIGGVKLIVEECETGYDTKKGVECYDAVKGKNPAVVNPYSTGITLQLIPKAAVDKIPILSMAYGLSASADGNLFPWIFNPPATYWDGASAFIRHVADVEGGFDKIKGKKIGLVHLDAPYGKEPIPLLQALAQDYGFELKLYPVPAPQMQNQSSLWLDIRRDKPDWIYLQGWGAMNPTAVKEAAKIGFPMSRMVGVWWSGNDDDARPAGPEAKGYSSLDLNAVGTDFPVIQDILKYVVDKGKSQITSKDKVGENFYNRAIWNSVLIAEAIRNAQKITGKKVVSGDDVRRGFEALDITPARMKELGMEGFAAPVKLSCADHNGHGGISLVEWDGTKWNTKVPSIQPIKDKVLPLINSTAEEYVKANTGWPKRTEPCDKSS
;
A
#
# COMPACT_ATOMS: atom_id res chain seq x y z
N MET A 1 13.10 61.27 77.19
CA MET A 1 11.87 60.57 76.79
C MET A 1 11.54 60.95 75.35
N ARG A 2 11.75 60.10 74.39
CA ARG A 2 11.41 60.30 72.97
C ARG A 2 10.66 59.03 72.47
N LEU A 3 9.35 59.13 72.17
CA LEU A 3 8.56 58.15 71.55
C LEU A 3 9.00 57.95 70.09
N LYS A 4 9.18 56.69 69.65
CA LYS A 4 9.37 56.35 68.28
C LYS A 4 8.08 55.76 67.78
N HIS A 5 7.50 56.39 66.78
CA HIS A 5 6.30 55.85 66.03
C HIS A 5 6.77 54.76 65.02
N LEU A 6 6.18 53.57 65.14
CA LEU A 6 6.34 52.50 64.18
C LEU A 6 5.22 52.65 63.14
N ALA A 7 5.57 52.90 61.88
CA ALA A 7 4.65 52.85 60.77
C ALA A 7 4.54 51.45 60.19
N LEU A 8 3.37 50.87 60.23
CA LEU A 8 3.04 49.56 59.65
C LEU A 8 2.69 49.77 58.18
N GLY A 9 3.52 49.34 57.25
CA GLY A 9 3.24 49.36 55.82
C GLY A 9 2.45 48.12 55.42
N LEU A 10 1.22 48.38 54.93
CA LEU A 10 0.35 47.35 54.36
C LEU A 10 0.74 47.10 52.91
N ALA A 11 1.37 45.95 52.59
CA ALA A 11 1.66 45.52 51.20
C ALA A 11 0.43 44.84 50.63
N VAL A 12 -0.26 45.54 49.73
CA VAL A 12 -1.35 44.96 48.92
C VAL A 12 -0.72 44.15 47.76
N ALA A 13 -0.74 42.82 47.87
CA ALA A 13 -0.36 41.92 46.79
C ALA A 13 -1.53 41.84 45.76
N THR A 14 -1.40 42.49 44.62
CA THR A 14 -2.29 42.33 43.47
C THR A 14 -1.99 40.99 42.78
N ALA A 15 -2.80 39.98 43.04
CA ALA A 15 -2.76 38.71 42.26
C ALA A 15 -3.36 38.98 40.88
N LEU A 16 -2.52 39.01 39.85
CA LEU A 16 -2.98 38.96 38.47
C LEU A 16 -3.49 37.54 38.18
N PRO A 17 -4.73 37.40 37.58
CA PRO A 17 -5.20 36.10 37.15
C PRO A 17 -4.30 35.60 35.99
N VAL A 18 -3.56 34.55 36.21
CA VAL A 18 -2.93 33.77 35.13
C VAL A 18 -4.08 33.10 34.39
N ALA A 19 -4.49 33.68 33.27
CA ALA A 19 -5.36 33.00 32.32
C ALA A 19 -4.60 31.75 31.85
N ALA A 20 -5.03 30.60 32.32
CA ALA A 20 -4.59 29.32 31.77
C ALA A 20 -5.06 29.30 30.31
N VAL A 21 -4.15 29.56 29.38
CA VAL A 21 -4.37 29.27 27.95
C VAL A 21 -4.44 27.76 27.87
N THR A 22 -5.65 27.22 27.94
CA THR A 22 -5.92 25.86 27.50
C THR A 22 -5.56 25.84 26.01
N ALA A 23 -4.40 25.27 25.69
CA ALA A 23 -4.10 24.90 24.32
C ALA A 23 -5.20 23.92 23.89
N TYR A 24 -6.18 24.44 23.16
CA TYR A 24 -7.09 23.56 22.41
C TYR A 24 -6.18 22.79 21.46
N ALA A 25 -5.98 21.50 21.72
CA ALA A 25 -5.47 20.61 20.70
C ALA A 25 -6.34 20.83 19.47
N GLU A 26 -5.74 21.18 18.34
CA GLU A 26 -6.47 21.43 17.10
C GLU A 26 -7.29 20.14 16.81
N GLU A 27 -8.63 20.24 16.92
CA GLU A 27 -9.50 19.10 16.65
C GLU A 27 -9.38 18.76 15.17
N GLY A 28 -8.63 17.70 14.84
CA GLY A 28 -8.37 17.24 13.49
C GLY A 28 -8.50 15.73 13.38
N ILE A 29 -8.49 15.22 12.17
CA ILE A 29 -8.42 13.79 11.88
C ILE A 29 -6.94 13.40 11.79
N TYR A 30 -6.47 12.59 12.74
CA TYR A 30 -5.06 12.19 12.81
C TYR A 30 -4.77 11.00 11.90
N ILE A 31 -3.80 11.18 10.99
CA ILE A 31 -3.34 10.18 10.02
C ILE A 31 -1.82 10.07 10.13
N PRO A 32 -1.29 9.07 10.87
CA PRO A 32 0.14 8.80 10.89
C PRO A 32 0.60 8.18 9.57
N LEU A 33 1.69 8.67 9.01
CA LEU A 33 2.34 8.11 7.83
C LEU A 33 3.57 7.31 8.27
N PHE A 34 3.52 5.99 8.06
CA PHE A 34 4.70 5.16 8.24
C PHE A 34 5.54 5.25 6.97
N THR A 35 6.75 5.76 7.11
CA THR A 35 7.64 6.01 5.98
C THR A 35 8.91 5.18 6.07
N TYR A 36 9.62 5.04 4.96
CA TYR A 36 10.96 4.46 4.88
C TYR A 36 11.77 5.25 3.85
N ARG A 37 12.10 6.49 4.24
CA ARG A 37 12.92 7.43 3.46
C ARG A 37 14.40 7.10 3.54
N THR A 38 14.78 6.15 4.40
CA THR A 38 16.17 5.70 4.66
C THR A 38 16.28 4.19 4.46
N GLY A 39 17.54 3.71 4.37
CA GLY A 39 17.82 2.27 4.23
C GLY A 39 17.71 1.73 2.80
N PRO A 40 17.79 0.39 2.64
CA PRO A 40 17.91 -0.25 1.32
C PRO A 40 16.65 -0.16 0.45
N PHE A 41 15.53 0.27 1.02
CA PHE A 41 14.25 0.41 0.34
C PHE A 41 13.84 1.87 0.08
N ALA A 42 14.72 2.84 0.42
CA ALA A 42 14.44 4.27 0.31
C ALA A 42 14.07 4.70 -1.12
N GLY A 43 14.68 4.10 -2.13
CA GLY A 43 14.35 4.37 -3.54
C GLY A 43 12.87 4.19 -3.87
N SER A 44 12.22 3.21 -3.24
CA SER A 44 10.77 3.01 -3.36
C SER A 44 9.98 3.81 -2.31
N GLY A 45 10.53 3.97 -1.11
CA GLY A 45 9.86 4.60 0.02
C GLY A 45 9.69 6.11 -0.12
N ILE A 46 10.66 6.81 -0.70
CA ILE A 46 10.61 8.26 -0.87
C ILE A 46 9.44 8.70 -1.77
N PRO A 47 9.24 8.17 -3.01
CA PRO A 47 8.10 8.57 -3.83
C PRO A 47 6.76 8.21 -3.18
N ILE A 48 6.65 7.08 -2.48
CA ILE A 48 5.45 6.70 -1.73
C ILE A 48 5.15 7.72 -0.63
N ALA A 49 6.13 8.04 0.21
CA ALA A 49 5.96 9.00 1.31
C ALA A 49 5.57 10.40 0.79
N ASN A 50 6.20 10.85 -0.32
CA ASN A 50 5.88 12.12 -0.95
C ASN A 50 4.44 12.13 -1.49
N GLY A 51 4.02 11.11 -2.25
CA GLY A 51 2.68 11.04 -2.82
C GLY A 51 1.58 11.04 -1.75
N MET A 52 1.78 10.30 -0.64
CA MET A 52 0.83 10.34 0.49
C MET A 52 0.74 11.70 1.13
N ALA A 53 1.89 12.27 1.51
CA ALA A 53 1.93 13.56 2.18
C ALA A 53 1.33 14.66 1.30
N ASP A 54 1.69 14.67 0.01
CA ASP A 54 1.24 15.68 -0.93
C ASP A 54 -0.27 15.63 -1.18
N TYR A 55 -0.86 14.43 -1.32
CA TYR A 55 -2.30 14.30 -1.47
C TYR A 55 -3.08 14.75 -0.23
N LEU A 56 -2.67 14.32 0.96
CA LEU A 56 -3.32 14.71 2.21
C LEU A 56 -3.15 16.22 2.48
N ASN A 57 -1.99 16.78 2.19
CA ASN A 57 -1.75 18.22 2.25
C ASN A 57 -2.60 18.98 1.23
N MET A 58 -2.76 18.47 0.02
CA MET A 58 -3.63 19.05 -1.00
C MET A 58 -5.08 19.15 -0.51
N LEU A 59 -5.61 18.11 0.16
CA LEU A 59 -6.95 18.18 0.77
C LEU A 59 -7.04 19.27 1.84
N ASN A 60 -5.99 19.43 2.66
CA ASN A 60 -5.95 20.52 3.65
C ASN A 60 -5.92 21.91 3.00
N GLU A 61 -5.11 22.09 1.97
CA GLU A 61 -4.90 23.39 1.32
C GLU A 61 -6.06 23.79 0.39
N ARG A 62 -6.61 22.83 -0.36
CA ARG A 62 -7.68 23.09 -1.31
C ARG A 62 -9.06 23.08 -0.67
N ASP A 63 -9.32 22.10 0.21
CA ASP A 63 -10.65 21.76 0.71
C ASP A 63 -10.84 22.11 2.21
N GLY A 64 -9.78 22.53 2.90
CA GLY A 64 -9.79 22.70 4.36
C GLY A 64 -9.87 21.38 5.13
N GLY A 65 -9.41 20.29 4.52
CA GLY A 65 -9.42 18.92 5.04
C GLY A 65 -10.56 18.08 4.48
N ILE A 66 -11.08 17.14 5.27
CA ILE A 66 -12.19 16.25 4.88
C ILE A 66 -13.43 16.63 5.69
N GLY A 67 -14.53 16.99 4.99
CA GLY A 67 -15.77 17.44 5.65
C GLY A 67 -15.60 18.74 6.48
N GLY A 68 -14.63 19.57 6.10
CA GLY A 68 -14.28 20.81 6.81
C GLY A 68 -13.44 20.58 8.07
N VAL A 69 -12.86 19.38 8.24
CA VAL A 69 -11.94 19.05 9.35
C VAL A 69 -10.56 18.83 8.80
N LYS A 70 -9.58 19.55 9.34
CA LYS A 70 -8.18 19.41 8.94
C LYS A 70 -7.63 18.01 9.25
N LEU A 71 -6.73 17.56 8.40
CA LEU A 71 -5.96 16.34 8.59
C LEU A 71 -4.67 16.70 9.33
N ILE A 72 -4.40 16.00 10.42
CA ILE A 72 -3.15 16.07 11.16
C ILE A 72 -2.28 14.93 10.64
N VAL A 73 -1.27 15.27 9.83
CA VAL A 73 -0.39 14.31 9.16
C VAL A 73 0.97 14.34 9.86
N GLU A 74 1.40 13.21 10.38
CA GLU A 74 2.68 13.06 11.09
C GLU A 74 3.42 11.84 10.55
N GLU A 75 4.68 12.01 10.13
CA GLU A 75 5.51 10.90 9.64
C GLU A 75 6.21 10.18 10.79
N CYS A 76 6.25 8.85 10.72
CA CYS A 76 7.10 8.01 11.55
C CYS A 76 8.00 7.17 10.65
N GLU A 77 9.32 7.40 10.74
CA GLU A 77 10.32 6.74 9.91
C GLU A 77 10.63 5.34 10.40
N THR A 78 10.28 4.34 9.63
CA THR A 78 10.48 2.92 9.96
C THR A 78 11.78 2.34 9.37
N GLY A 79 12.33 2.93 8.31
CA GLY A 79 13.43 2.34 7.54
C GLY A 79 13.08 0.98 6.94
N TYR A 80 11.78 0.64 6.82
CA TYR A 80 11.25 -0.68 6.45
C TYR A 80 11.61 -1.78 7.46
N ASP A 81 12.00 -1.41 8.67
CA ASP A 81 12.31 -2.33 9.76
C ASP A 81 11.06 -2.67 10.56
N THR A 82 10.82 -3.97 10.75
CA THR A 82 9.60 -4.47 11.41
C THR A 82 9.50 -4.00 12.85
N LYS A 83 10.62 -3.99 13.61
CA LYS A 83 10.63 -3.56 15.01
C LYS A 83 10.31 -2.07 15.12
N LYS A 84 10.97 -1.23 14.32
CA LYS A 84 10.68 0.20 14.27
C LYS A 84 9.24 0.49 13.85
N GLY A 85 8.68 -0.29 12.92
CA GLY A 85 7.28 -0.17 12.54
C GLY A 85 6.32 -0.43 13.70
N VAL A 86 6.61 -1.42 14.54
CA VAL A 86 5.85 -1.67 15.79
C VAL A 86 6.03 -0.54 16.79
N GLU A 87 7.25 -0.01 16.95
CA GLU A 87 7.54 1.15 17.80
C GLU A 87 6.77 2.40 17.33
N CYS A 88 6.72 2.65 16.01
CA CYS A 88 5.89 3.71 15.42
C CYS A 88 4.40 3.52 15.77
N TYR A 89 3.89 2.30 15.62
CA TYR A 89 2.49 2.00 15.97
C TYR A 89 2.19 2.27 17.44
N ASP A 90 3.04 1.78 18.35
CA ASP A 90 2.85 1.97 19.79
C ASP A 90 2.95 3.45 20.20
N ALA A 91 3.73 4.27 19.48
CA ALA A 91 3.82 5.71 19.69
C ALA A 91 2.58 6.50 19.23
N VAL A 92 1.86 6.00 18.20
CA VAL A 92 0.73 6.74 17.60
C VAL A 92 -0.64 6.22 18.05
N LYS A 93 -0.76 4.97 18.50
CA LYS A 93 -2.07 4.36 18.81
C LYS A 93 -2.89 5.10 19.85
N GLY A 94 -2.24 5.78 20.81
CA GLY A 94 -2.92 6.60 21.82
C GLY A 94 -3.40 7.97 21.32
N LYS A 95 -3.05 8.37 20.09
CA LYS A 95 -3.47 9.65 19.47
C LYS A 95 -4.77 9.53 18.68
N ASN A 96 -5.52 8.43 18.81
CA ASN A 96 -6.76 8.15 18.07
C ASN A 96 -6.59 8.25 16.53
N PRO A 97 -5.67 7.48 15.93
CA PRO A 97 -5.46 7.52 14.49
C PRO A 97 -6.70 7.01 13.75
N ALA A 98 -7.06 7.70 12.67
CA ALA A 98 -8.17 7.29 11.80
C ALA A 98 -7.88 5.94 11.11
N VAL A 99 -6.64 5.73 10.72
CA VAL A 99 -6.13 4.52 10.08
C VAL A 99 -4.61 4.49 10.22
N VAL A 100 -4.03 3.28 10.23
CA VAL A 100 -2.58 3.10 10.08
C VAL A 100 -2.31 2.36 8.77
N ASN A 101 -1.38 2.88 7.98
CA ASN A 101 -0.89 2.22 6.78
C ASN A 101 0.61 1.93 6.94
N PRO A 102 1.00 0.66 7.13
CA PRO A 102 2.40 0.29 7.40
C PRO A 102 3.30 0.29 6.16
N TYR A 103 2.75 0.20 4.95
CA TYR A 103 3.49 0.02 3.70
C TYR A 103 4.56 -1.08 3.74
N SER A 104 4.30 -2.14 4.49
CA SER A 104 5.22 -3.26 4.68
C SER A 104 4.46 -4.51 5.11
N THR A 105 4.64 -5.61 4.39
CA THR A 105 4.09 -6.92 4.79
C THR A 105 4.60 -7.33 6.17
N GLY A 106 5.90 -7.18 6.45
CA GLY A 106 6.49 -7.55 7.74
C GLY A 106 5.88 -6.78 8.91
N ILE A 107 5.69 -5.47 8.76
CA ILE A 107 5.06 -4.63 9.79
C ILE A 107 3.57 -4.99 9.91
N THR A 108 2.83 -5.11 8.80
CA THR A 108 1.41 -5.48 8.80
C THR A 108 1.16 -6.76 9.58
N LEU A 109 1.96 -7.81 9.36
CA LEU A 109 1.84 -9.08 10.07
C LEU A 109 1.95 -8.93 11.60
N GLN A 110 2.78 -8.00 12.09
CA GLN A 110 2.90 -7.71 13.52
C GLN A 110 1.74 -6.88 14.06
N LEU A 111 1.09 -6.08 13.23
CA LEU A 111 -0.02 -5.21 13.62
C LEU A 111 -1.38 -5.90 13.56
N ILE A 112 -1.54 -6.94 12.75
CA ILE A 112 -2.80 -7.69 12.62
C ILE A 112 -3.41 -8.05 13.99
N PRO A 113 -2.69 -8.67 14.94
CA PRO A 113 -3.28 -9.02 16.24
C PRO A 113 -3.55 -7.80 17.15
N LYS A 114 -2.91 -6.66 16.89
CA LYS A 114 -3.09 -5.42 17.68
C LYS A 114 -4.30 -4.60 17.20
N ALA A 115 -4.56 -4.61 15.90
CA ALA A 115 -5.57 -3.75 15.25
C ALA A 115 -6.95 -3.86 15.88
N ALA A 116 -7.43 -5.08 16.15
CA ALA A 116 -8.74 -5.32 16.75
C ALA A 116 -8.80 -4.91 18.22
N VAL A 117 -7.70 -5.08 18.98
CA VAL A 117 -7.60 -4.70 20.38
C VAL A 117 -7.62 -3.18 20.54
N ASP A 118 -6.83 -2.50 19.71
CA ASP A 118 -6.68 -1.05 19.75
C ASP A 118 -7.80 -0.32 18.97
N LYS A 119 -8.64 -1.03 18.22
CA LYS A 119 -9.72 -0.52 17.35
C LYS A 119 -9.22 0.48 16.32
N ILE A 120 -8.09 0.17 15.71
CA ILE A 120 -7.44 0.97 14.67
C ILE A 120 -7.42 0.15 13.38
N PRO A 121 -8.10 0.58 12.30
CA PRO A 121 -8.04 -0.12 11.03
C PRO A 121 -6.65 -0.03 10.42
N ILE A 122 -6.18 -1.14 9.87
CA ILE A 122 -4.94 -1.21 9.11
C ILE A 122 -5.28 -1.27 7.63
N LEU A 123 -4.83 -0.28 6.87
CA LEU A 123 -4.86 -0.33 5.41
C LEU A 123 -3.56 -0.93 4.91
N SER A 124 -3.60 -2.20 4.50
CA SER A 124 -2.41 -2.90 4.02
C SER A 124 -2.13 -2.63 2.53
N MET A 125 -3.05 -2.06 1.82
CA MET A 125 -3.04 -1.72 0.39
C MET A 125 -2.08 -2.59 -0.45
N ALA A 126 -2.60 -3.72 -0.93
CA ALA A 126 -1.86 -4.63 -1.82
C ALA A 126 -0.50 -5.14 -1.26
N TYR A 127 -0.32 -5.11 0.07
CA TYR A 127 0.71 -5.87 0.80
C TYR A 127 0.09 -7.14 1.42
N GLY A 128 0.88 -8.01 2.05
CA GLY A 128 0.36 -9.15 2.81
C GLY A 128 -0.34 -8.70 4.10
N LEU A 129 -1.20 -9.49 4.67
CA LEU A 129 -1.51 -10.90 4.41
C LEU A 129 -2.68 -11.02 3.42
N SER A 130 -2.55 -11.81 2.35
CA SER A 130 -3.65 -12.02 1.38
C SER A 130 -4.91 -12.59 2.03
N ALA A 131 -4.77 -13.51 2.98
CA ALA A 131 -5.89 -14.09 3.73
C ALA A 131 -6.68 -13.06 4.55
N SER A 132 -6.10 -11.90 4.88
CA SER A 132 -6.81 -10.84 5.62
C SER A 132 -7.86 -10.10 4.80
N ALA A 133 -8.02 -10.45 3.52
CA ALA A 133 -9.13 -10.01 2.70
C ALA A 133 -10.50 -10.54 3.18
N ASP A 134 -10.53 -11.63 3.96
CA ASP A 134 -11.74 -12.11 4.62
C ASP A 134 -12.12 -11.18 5.78
N GLY A 135 -13.03 -10.26 5.55
CA GLY A 135 -13.49 -9.29 6.54
C GLY A 135 -14.30 -9.91 7.69
N ASN A 136 -14.84 -11.13 7.53
CA ASN A 136 -15.49 -11.82 8.63
C ASN A 136 -14.50 -12.21 9.73
N LEU A 137 -13.30 -12.63 9.32
CA LEU A 137 -12.26 -13.10 10.23
C LEU A 137 -11.23 -12.02 10.57
N PHE A 138 -11.03 -11.02 9.69
CA PHE A 138 -10.10 -9.91 9.87
C PHE A 138 -10.81 -8.54 9.80
N PRO A 139 -11.72 -8.23 10.76
CA PRO A 139 -12.56 -7.04 10.65
C PRO A 139 -11.81 -5.71 10.66
N TRP A 140 -10.53 -5.69 11.02
CA TRP A 140 -9.71 -4.49 11.14
C TRP A 140 -8.60 -4.36 10.10
N ILE A 141 -8.51 -5.31 9.16
CA ILE A 141 -7.47 -5.31 8.12
C ILE A 141 -8.12 -5.15 6.76
N PHE A 142 -7.68 -4.15 6.00
CA PHE A 142 -8.17 -3.84 4.66
C PHE A 142 -7.03 -3.94 3.67
N ASN A 143 -7.23 -4.62 2.55
CA ASN A 143 -6.19 -4.88 1.57
C ASN A 143 -6.63 -4.60 0.11
N PRO A 144 -7.30 -3.45 -0.16
CA PRO A 144 -7.64 -3.07 -1.52
C PRO A 144 -6.42 -2.58 -2.30
N PRO A 145 -6.48 -2.58 -3.65
CA PRO A 145 -7.58 -3.10 -4.47
C PRO A 145 -7.36 -4.57 -4.86
N ALA A 146 -6.23 -5.18 -4.47
CA ALA A 146 -5.85 -6.54 -4.82
C ALA A 146 -4.88 -7.13 -3.79
N THR A 147 -4.94 -8.44 -3.57
CA THR A 147 -3.95 -9.19 -2.80
C THR A 147 -2.82 -9.70 -3.68
N TYR A 148 -1.70 -10.16 -3.10
CA TYR A 148 -0.65 -10.84 -3.86
C TYR A 148 -1.14 -12.12 -4.55
N TRP A 149 -2.18 -12.75 -4.01
CA TRP A 149 -2.80 -13.90 -4.67
C TRP A 149 -3.60 -13.48 -5.90
N ASP A 150 -4.30 -12.36 -5.85
CA ASP A 150 -4.92 -11.79 -7.06
C ASP A 150 -3.85 -11.50 -8.12
N GLY A 151 -2.74 -10.86 -7.73
CA GLY A 151 -1.62 -10.55 -8.63
C GLY A 151 -0.99 -11.80 -9.24
N ALA A 152 -0.66 -12.79 -8.43
CA ALA A 152 -0.08 -14.05 -8.92
C ALA A 152 -1.04 -14.79 -9.87
N SER A 153 -2.35 -14.79 -9.56
CA SER A 153 -3.36 -15.39 -10.45
C SER A 153 -3.52 -14.60 -11.75
N ALA A 154 -3.47 -13.27 -11.70
CA ALA A 154 -3.51 -12.42 -12.88
C ALA A 154 -2.29 -12.64 -13.78
N PHE A 155 -1.10 -12.82 -13.19
CA PHE A 155 0.10 -13.22 -13.93
C PHE A 155 -0.11 -14.56 -14.66
N ILE A 156 -0.60 -15.62 -13.99
CA ILE A 156 -0.85 -16.92 -14.62
C ILE A 156 -1.93 -16.81 -15.71
N ARG A 157 -2.97 -15.99 -15.52
CA ARG A 157 -3.95 -15.71 -16.58
C ARG A 157 -3.29 -15.05 -17.78
N HIS A 158 -2.45 -14.04 -17.56
CA HIS A 158 -1.71 -13.38 -18.65
C HIS A 158 -0.83 -14.40 -19.41
N VAL A 159 -0.10 -15.25 -18.69
CA VAL A 159 0.69 -16.33 -19.32
C VAL A 159 -0.20 -17.22 -20.18
N ALA A 160 -1.34 -17.66 -19.65
CA ALA A 160 -2.29 -18.50 -20.40
C ALA A 160 -2.83 -17.78 -21.65
N ASP A 161 -3.19 -16.51 -21.53
CA ASP A 161 -3.70 -15.70 -22.65
C ASP A 161 -2.65 -15.58 -23.78
N VAL A 162 -1.38 -15.37 -23.43
CA VAL A 162 -0.28 -15.27 -24.41
C VAL A 162 0.04 -16.61 -25.04
N GLU A 163 0.01 -17.71 -24.27
CA GLU A 163 0.29 -19.06 -24.77
C GLU A 163 -0.89 -19.69 -25.50
N GLY A 164 -2.09 -19.09 -25.45
CA GLY A 164 -3.30 -19.55 -26.17
C GLY A 164 -4.26 -20.41 -25.35
N GLY A 165 -4.18 -20.36 -24.03
CA GLY A 165 -5.11 -20.98 -23.09
C GLY A 165 -4.44 -21.68 -21.92
N PHE A 166 -5.21 -21.99 -20.88
CA PHE A 166 -4.70 -22.70 -19.69
C PHE A 166 -4.20 -24.11 -19.99
N ASP A 167 -4.72 -24.78 -21.01
CA ASP A 167 -4.23 -26.07 -21.47
C ASP A 167 -2.84 -25.99 -22.14
N LYS A 168 -2.45 -24.82 -22.63
CA LYS A 168 -1.16 -24.58 -23.30
C LYS A 168 -0.01 -24.26 -22.35
N ILE A 169 -0.32 -23.97 -21.08
CA ILE A 169 0.75 -23.76 -20.09
C ILE A 169 1.19 -25.04 -19.40
N LYS A 170 0.53 -26.17 -19.66
CA LYS A 170 0.92 -27.48 -19.16
C LYS A 170 2.35 -27.83 -19.60
N GLY A 171 3.19 -28.20 -18.65
CA GLY A 171 4.62 -28.53 -18.88
C GLY A 171 5.54 -27.32 -19.08
N LYS A 172 5.01 -26.09 -19.11
CA LYS A 172 5.83 -24.86 -19.07
C LYS A 172 6.53 -24.72 -17.74
N LYS A 173 7.72 -24.13 -17.77
CA LYS A 173 8.48 -23.78 -16.56
C LYS A 173 8.24 -22.32 -16.20
N ILE A 174 7.69 -22.07 -15.04
CA ILE A 174 7.43 -20.73 -14.52
C ILE A 174 8.33 -20.48 -13.30
N GLY A 175 9.21 -19.49 -13.41
CA GLY A 175 10.12 -19.09 -12.35
C GLY A 175 9.51 -18.00 -11.48
N LEU A 176 9.53 -18.16 -10.16
CA LEU A 176 9.29 -17.09 -9.21
C LEU A 176 10.61 -16.59 -8.64
N VAL A 177 11.07 -15.41 -9.07
CA VAL A 177 12.20 -14.71 -8.46
C VAL A 177 11.65 -13.82 -7.35
N HIS A 178 11.99 -14.11 -6.10
CA HIS A 178 11.35 -13.44 -4.97
C HIS A 178 12.31 -13.05 -3.86
N LEU A 179 12.04 -11.95 -3.18
CA LEU A 179 12.74 -11.60 -1.95
C LEU A 179 12.54 -12.73 -0.91
N ASP A 180 13.60 -13.20 -0.30
CA ASP A 180 13.54 -14.25 0.75
C ASP A 180 13.09 -13.64 2.10
N ALA A 181 11.85 -13.19 2.11
CA ALA A 181 11.16 -12.58 3.24
C ALA A 181 9.66 -12.90 3.16
N PRO A 182 8.87 -12.67 4.22
CA PRO A 182 7.42 -12.92 4.19
C PRO A 182 6.73 -12.32 2.97
N TYR A 183 7.06 -11.09 2.58
CA TYR A 183 6.57 -10.42 1.38
C TYR A 183 6.78 -11.24 0.11
N GLY A 184 8.03 -11.68 -0.14
CA GLY A 184 8.37 -12.38 -1.38
C GLY A 184 7.81 -13.80 -1.45
N LYS A 185 7.49 -14.40 -0.30
CA LYS A 185 6.93 -15.74 -0.18
C LYS A 185 5.41 -15.78 -0.27
N GLU A 186 4.76 -14.63 -0.15
CA GLU A 186 3.29 -14.53 -0.11
C GLU A 186 2.59 -15.22 -1.30
N PRO A 187 3.03 -15.10 -2.57
CA PRO A 187 2.34 -15.73 -3.69
C PRO A 187 2.58 -17.24 -3.82
N ILE A 188 3.54 -17.83 -3.08
CA ILE A 188 3.95 -19.24 -3.26
C ILE A 188 2.78 -20.22 -3.09
N PRO A 189 1.93 -20.16 -2.03
CA PRO A 189 0.85 -21.14 -1.85
C PRO A 189 -0.11 -21.16 -3.03
N LEU A 190 -0.50 -19.99 -3.55
CA LEU A 190 -1.38 -19.92 -4.71
C LEU A 190 -0.70 -20.42 -5.98
N LEU A 191 0.56 -20.04 -6.25
CA LEU A 191 1.28 -20.49 -7.42
C LEU A 191 1.48 -22.01 -7.41
N GLN A 192 1.69 -22.62 -6.24
CA GLN A 192 1.75 -24.08 -6.09
C GLN A 192 0.41 -24.75 -6.40
N ALA A 193 -0.70 -24.19 -5.91
CA ALA A 193 -2.03 -24.69 -6.22
C ALA A 193 -2.34 -24.58 -7.73
N LEU A 194 -2.04 -23.43 -8.34
CA LEU A 194 -2.23 -23.24 -9.79
C LEU A 194 -1.31 -24.15 -10.63
N ALA A 195 -0.09 -24.44 -10.15
CA ALA A 195 0.81 -25.38 -10.82
C ALA A 195 0.24 -26.80 -10.82
N GLN A 196 -0.39 -27.22 -9.73
CA GLN A 196 -1.08 -28.51 -9.67
C GLN A 196 -2.29 -28.55 -10.60
N ASP A 197 -3.10 -27.48 -10.61
CA ASP A 197 -4.33 -27.42 -11.41
C ASP A 197 -4.07 -27.37 -12.91
N TYR A 198 -3.08 -26.57 -13.34
CA TYR A 198 -2.80 -26.33 -14.77
C TYR A 198 -1.58 -27.09 -15.30
N GLY A 199 -0.86 -27.80 -14.43
CA GLY A 199 0.24 -28.72 -14.82
C GLY A 199 1.51 -28.02 -15.28
N PHE A 200 1.77 -26.78 -14.91
CA PHE A 200 3.07 -26.15 -15.15
C PHE A 200 4.08 -26.49 -14.04
N GLU A 201 5.36 -26.38 -14.33
CA GLU A 201 6.45 -26.57 -13.36
C GLU A 201 6.77 -25.23 -12.70
N LEU A 202 6.59 -25.12 -11.38
CA LEU A 202 6.97 -23.95 -10.61
C LEU A 202 8.41 -24.08 -10.07
N LYS A 203 9.26 -23.10 -10.39
CA LYS A 203 10.63 -22.98 -9.86
C LYS A 203 10.73 -21.77 -8.95
N LEU A 204 11.29 -21.94 -7.76
CA LEU A 204 11.48 -20.86 -6.79
C LEU A 204 12.94 -20.41 -6.80
N TYR A 205 13.15 -19.10 -6.93
CA TYR A 205 14.46 -18.45 -6.95
C TYR A 205 14.51 -17.39 -5.85
N PRO A 206 14.81 -17.78 -4.58
CA PRO A 206 14.86 -16.84 -3.47
C PRO A 206 16.09 -15.95 -3.56
N VAL A 207 15.90 -14.66 -3.28
CA VAL A 207 16.95 -13.65 -3.17
C VAL A 207 17.02 -13.19 -1.71
N PRO A 208 18.04 -13.65 -0.94
CA PRO A 208 18.25 -13.15 0.42
C PRO A 208 18.55 -11.65 0.44
N ALA A 209 18.12 -10.95 1.48
CA ALA A 209 18.30 -9.50 1.59
C ALA A 209 19.75 -9.01 1.38
N PRO A 210 20.81 -9.68 1.89
CA PRO A 210 22.20 -9.28 1.60
C PRO A 210 22.60 -9.43 0.13
N GLN A 211 21.86 -10.22 -0.66
CA GLN A 211 22.16 -10.50 -2.08
C GLN A 211 21.32 -9.67 -3.06
N MET A 212 20.45 -8.77 -2.58
CA MET A 212 19.58 -7.98 -3.45
C MET A 212 20.35 -7.22 -4.56
N GLN A 213 21.54 -6.75 -4.28
CA GLN A 213 22.40 -6.05 -5.25
C GLN A 213 23.46 -6.95 -5.91
N ASN A 214 23.48 -8.25 -5.60
CA ASN A 214 24.44 -9.22 -6.17
C ASN A 214 23.71 -10.52 -6.49
N GLN A 215 23.06 -10.59 -7.64
CA GLN A 215 22.21 -11.69 -8.05
C GLN A 215 22.82 -12.53 -9.19
N SER A 216 24.06 -12.26 -9.61
CA SER A 216 24.65 -12.88 -10.81
C SER A 216 24.65 -14.42 -10.75
N SER A 217 24.94 -15.02 -9.58
CA SER A 217 24.92 -16.50 -9.43
C SER A 217 23.50 -17.05 -9.64
N LEU A 218 22.49 -16.42 -9.06
CA LEU A 218 21.08 -16.82 -9.23
C LEU A 218 20.66 -16.79 -10.69
N TRP A 219 21.04 -15.73 -11.42
CA TRP A 219 20.68 -15.59 -12.83
C TRP A 219 21.44 -16.57 -13.75
N LEU A 220 22.62 -17.06 -13.36
CA LEU A 220 23.28 -18.19 -14.05
C LEU A 220 22.52 -19.51 -13.83
N ASP A 221 21.95 -19.74 -12.65
CA ASP A 221 21.07 -20.88 -12.40
C ASP A 221 19.79 -20.78 -13.22
N ILE A 222 19.14 -19.61 -13.26
CA ILE A 222 17.97 -19.35 -14.11
C ILE A 222 18.28 -19.60 -15.59
N ARG A 223 19.44 -19.14 -16.07
CA ARG A 223 19.89 -19.41 -17.46
C ARG A 223 20.05 -20.90 -17.75
N ARG A 224 20.53 -21.67 -16.80
CA ARG A 224 20.66 -23.15 -16.92
C ARG A 224 19.31 -23.84 -16.90
N ASP A 225 18.39 -23.40 -16.03
CA ASP A 225 17.08 -24.01 -15.83
C ASP A 225 16.11 -23.68 -16.97
N LYS A 226 16.33 -22.55 -17.66
CA LYS A 226 15.56 -22.08 -18.83
C LYS A 226 14.06 -22.02 -18.57
N PRO A 227 13.58 -21.22 -17.59
CA PRO A 227 12.15 -21.03 -17.42
C PRO A 227 11.55 -20.35 -18.65
N ASP A 228 10.30 -20.71 -18.99
CA ASP A 228 9.55 -20.09 -20.08
C ASP A 228 9.08 -18.68 -19.69
N TRP A 229 8.74 -18.50 -18.42
CA TRP A 229 8.26 -17.22 -17.85
C TRP A 229 8.88 -16.97 -16.48
N ILE A 230 9.04 -15.69 -16.13
CA ILE A 230 9.47 -15.27 -14.80
C ILE A 230 8.43 -14.30 -14.22
N TYR A 231 8.00 -14.58 -12.98
CA TYR A 231 7.32 -13.66 -12.11
C TYR A 231 8.31 -13.08 -11.10
N LEU A 232 8.48 -11.75 -11.09
CA LEU A 232 9.37 -11.06 -10.16
C LEU A 232 8.58 -10.51 -8.98
N GLN A 233 8.70 -11.13 -7.82
CA GLN A 233 8.17 -10.66 -6.54
C GLN A 233 9.30 -9.96 -5.76
N GLY A 234 9.85 -8.91 -6.35
CA GLY A 234 10.99 -8.17 -5.85
C GLY A 234 10.60 -6.84 -5.18
N TRP A 235 11.53 -6.25 -4.44
CA TRP A 235 11.35 -4.98 -3.76
C TRP A 235 12.65 -4.19 -3.63
N GLY A 236 12.59 -2.86 -3.79
CA GLY A 236 13.72 -1.97 -3.61
C GLY A 236 14.89 -2.31 -4.53
N ALA A 237 16.11 -2.29 -4.01
CA ALA A 237 17.33 -2.52 -4.77
C ALA A 237 17.42 -3.90 -5.46
N MET A 238 16.56 -4.84 -5.10
CA MET A 238 16.46 -6.14 -5.77
C MET A 238 15.97 -6.00 -7.22
N ASN A 239 15.01 -5.10 -7.47
CA ASN A 239 14.35 -4.99 -8.77
C ASN A 239 15.26 -4.57 -9.90
N PRO A 240 15.97 -3.41 -9.85
CA PRO A 240 16.84 -3.00 -10.94
C PRO A 240 17.98 -4.00 -11.18
N THR A 241 18.44 -4.68 -10.13
CA THR A 241 19.44 -5.75 -10.26
C THR A 241 18.87 -6.94 -10.99
N ALA A 242 17.66 -7.38 -10.65
CA ALA A 242 16.99 -8.51 -11.30
C ALA A 242 16.76 -8.24 -12.80
N VAL A 243 16.21 -7.06 -13.15
CA VAL A 243 15.97 -6.66 -14.55
C VAL A 243 17.27 -6.61 -15.34
N LYS A 244 18.31 -6.00 -14.77
CA LYS A 244 19.63 -5.92 -15.40
C LYS A 244 20.28 -7.29 -15.63
N GLU A 245 20.25 -8.18 -14.63
CA GLU A 245 20.84 -9.50 -14.76
C GLU A 245 20.02 -10.39 -15.72
N ALA A 246 18.68 -10.28 -15.74
CA ALA A 246 17.83 -10.95 -16.73
C ALA A 246 18.24 -10.57 -18.17
N ALA A 247 18.34 -9.26 -18.42
CA ALA A 247 18.79 -8.74 -19.73
C ALA A 247 20.20 -9.25 -20.09
N LYS A 248 21.13 -9.19 -19.16
CA LYS A 248 22.52 -9.64 -19.35
C LYS A 248 22.66 -11.12 -19.73
N ILE A 249 21.82 -12.01 -19.19
CA ILE A 249 21.81 -13.42 -19.58
C ILE A 249 21.02 -13.69 -20.85
N GLY A 250 20.42 -12.68 -21.47
CA GLY A 250 19.60 -12.79 -22.68
C GLY A 250 18.23 -13.40 -22.44
N PHE A 251 17.66 -13.25 -21.22
CA PHE A 251 16.29 -13.69 -20.95
C PHE A 251 15.31 -12.82 -21.76
N PRO A 252 14.29 -13.41 -22.42
CA PRO A 252 13.30 -12.63 -23.18
C PRO A 252 12.49 -11.72 -22.25
N MET A 253 12.75 -10.41 -22.28
CA MET A 253 12.13 -9.46 -21.33
C MET A 253 10.61 -9.42 -21.43
N SER A 254 10.03 -9.72 -22.60
CA SER A 254 8.57 -9.86 -22.78
C SER A 254 7.94 -11.05 -22.04
N ARG A 255 8.77 -11.93 -21.48
CA ARG A 255 8.37 -13.08 -20.65
C ARG A 255 8.69 -12.89 -19.17
N MET A 256 9.12 -11.70 -18.78
CA MET A 256 9.36 -11.32 -17.39
C MET A 256 8.31 -10.31 -16.94
N VAL A 257 7.58 -10.65 -15.89
CA VAL A 257 6.51 -9.82 -15.33
C VAL A 257 6.77 -9.57 -13.85
N GLY A 258 6.89 -8.31 -13.46
CA GLY A 258 6.98 -7.91 -12.06
C GLY A 258 5.61 -7.80 -11.39
N VAL A 259 5.58 -7.99 -10.09
CA VAL A 259 4.45 -7.54 -9.26
C VAL A 259 4.41 -6.01 -9.27
N TRP A 260 3.29 -5.39 -8.93
CA TRP A 260 3.11 -3.94 -8.89
C TRP A 260 4.11 -3.15 -8.02
N TRP A 261 4.95 -3.82 -7.25
CA TRP A 261 6.08 -3.24 -6.52
C TRP A 261 7.42 -3.38 -7.25
N SER A 262 7.40 -3.90 -8.48
CA SER A 262 8.57 -4.07 -9.35
C SER A 262 8.39 -3.35 -10.70
N GLY A 263 7.58 -2.29 -10.73
CA GLY A 263 7.22 -1.53 -11.92
C GLY A 263 7.47 -0.02 -11.78
N ASN A 264 8.41 0.40 -10.94
CA ASN A 264 8.83 1.79 -10.92
C ASN A 264 9.82 2.10 -12.05
N ASP A 265 9.94 3.36 -12.44
CA ASP A 265 10.87 3.81 -13.47
C ASP A 265 12.31 3.41 -13.15
N ASP A 266 12.72 3.56 -11.90
CA ASP A 266 14.06 3.22 -11.43
C ASP A 266 14.32 1.70 -11.35
N ASP A 267 13.31 0.85 -11.53
CA ASP A 267 13.48 -0.61 -11.63
C ASP A 267 13.95 -1.04 -13.02
N ALA A 268 13.46 -0.38 -14.08
CA ALA A 268 13.76 -0.74 -15.48
C ALA A 268 14.88 0.11 -16.09
N ARG A 269 14.92 1.42 -15.80
CA ARG A 269 15.87 2.39 -16.40
C ARG A 269 17.33 2.00 -16.26
N PRO A 270 17.84 1.46 -15.13
CA PRO A 270 19.25 1.09 -14.99
C PRO A 270 19.72 -0.08 -15.86
N ALA A 271 18.81 -0.88 -16.40
CA ALA A 271 19.14 -1.94 -17.35
C ALA A 271 19.28 -1.41 -18.81
N GLY A 272 18.94 -0.14 -19.05
CA GLY A 272 19.06 0.48 -20.36
C GLY A 272 18.07 -0.06 -21.39
N PRO A 273 18.47 -0.01 -22.69
CA PRO A 273 17.62 -0.48 -23.79
C PRO A 273 17.24 -1.96 -23.69
N GLU A 274 18.07 -2.76 -23.05
CA GLU A 274 17.88 -4.20 -22.88
C GLU A 274 16.69 -4.54 -21.98
N ALA A 275 16.22 -3.60 -21.15
CA ALA A 275 15.00 -3.76 -20.35
C ALA A 275 13.71 -3.66 -21.18
N LYS A 276 13.78 -3.24 -22.44
CA LYS A 276 12.60 -3.11 -23.31
C LYS A 276 11.82 -4.41 -23.40
N GLY A 277 10.51 -4.33 -23.14
CA GLY A 277 9.61 -5.47 -23.11
C GLY A 277 9.36 -6.03 -21.70
N TYR A 278 10.17 -5.63 -20.70
CA TYR A 278 9.86 -5.97 -19.30
C TYR A 278 8.48 -5.42 -18.93
N SER A 279 7.65 -6.26 -18.35
CA SER A 279 6.30 -5.90 -17.95
C SER A 279 6.15 -5.93 -16.43
N SER A 280 5.21 -5.16 -15.90
CA SER A 280 4.81 -5.21 -14.50
C SER A 280 3.29 -5.20 -14.39
N LEU A 281 2.76 -5.93 -13.43
CA LEU A 281 1.39 -5.69 -12.98
C LEU A 281 1.32 -4.30 -12.38
N ASP A 282 0.16 -3.65 -12.48
CA ASP A 282 -0.05 -2.32 -11.93
C ASP A 282 -1.47 -2.12 -11.41
N LEU A 283 -1.62 -1.14 -10.50
CA LEU A 283 -2.88 -0.82 -9.82
C LEU A 283 -3.33 0.63 -10.06
N ASN A 284 -2.50 1.43 -10.74
CA ASN A 284 -2.75 2.84 -11.04
C ASN A 284 -2.04 3.26 -12.32
N ALA A 285 -2.51 4.34 -12.91
CA ALA A 285 -1.84 4.95 -14.04
C ALA A 285 -0.64 5.80 -13.59
N VAL A 286 0.32 5.98 -14.50
CA VAL A 286 1.48 6.87 -14.36
C VAL A 286 1.24 8.19 -15.10
N GLY A 287 2.02 9.21 -14.78
CA GLY A 287 1.97 10.52 -15.44
C GLY A 287 1.20 11.57 -14.65
N THR A 288 1.18 12.77 -15.22
CA THR A 288 0.64 13.97 -14.56
C THR A 288 -0.68 14.48 -15.16
N ASP A 289 -1.21 13.85 -16.21
CA ASP A 289 -2.36 14.35 -17.00
C ASP A 289 -3.73 14.17 -16.29
N PHE A 290 -3.71 13.97 -14.97
CA PHE A 290 -4.91 13.81 -14.17
C PHE A 290 -5.20 15.10 -13.38
N PRO A 291 -6.47 15.58 -13.34
CA PRO A 291 -6.83 16.77 -12.58
C PRO A 291 -6.36 16.75 -11.12
N VAL A 292 -6.43 15.59 -10.44
CA VAL A 292 -5.95 15.43 -9.06
C VAL A 292 -4.45 15.72 -8.94
N ILE A 293 -3.64 15.31 -9.91
CA ILE A 293 -2.19 15.57 -9.91
C ILE A 293 -1.92 17.05 -10.18
N GLN A 294 -2.68 17.68 -11.08
CA GLN A 294 -2.59 19.11 -11.34
C GLN A 294 -2.94 19.94 -10.11
N ASP A 295 -3.92 19.49 -9.32
CA ASP A 295 -4.24 20.13 -8.04
C ASP A 295 -3.12 19.98 -7.01
N ILE A 296 -2.48 18.81 -6.93
CA ILE A 296 -1.30 18.61 -6.06
C ILE A 296 -0.16 19.54 -6.48
N LEU A 297 0.14 19.64 -7.77
CA LEU A 297 1.14 20.57 -8.29
C LEU A 297 0.80 22.01 -7.86
N LYS A 298 -0.44 22.45 -8.08
CA LYS A 298 -0.90 23.82 -7.81
C LYS A 298 -0.93 24.18 -6.33
N TYR A 299 -1.44 23.31 -5.48
CA TYR A 299 -1.72 23.64 -4.08
C TYR A 299 -0.60 23.24 -3.12
N VAL A 300 0.28 22.32 -3.51
CA VAL A 300 1.33 21.78 -2.64
C VAL A 300 2.72 22.00 -3.22
N VAL A 301 3.03 21.44 -4.40
CA VAL A 301 4.39 21.45 -4.96
C VAL A 301 4.82 22.87 -5.32
N ASP A 302 4.01 23.63 -6.08
CA ASP A 302 4.30 25.01 -6.50
C ASP A 302 4.27 26.01 -5.36
N LYS A 303 3.75 25.60 -4.19
CA LYS A 303 3.77 26.39 -2.96
C LYS A 303 4.93 26.05 -2.04
N GLY A 304 5.82 25.15 -2.46
CA GLY A 304 6.97 24.71 -1.64
C GLY A 304 6.58 23.93 -0.38
N LYS A 305 5.40 23.27 -0.38
CA LYS A 305 4.87 22.50 0.74
C LYS A 305 5.12 20.99 0.60
N SER A 306 5.71 20.56 -0.51
CA SER A 306 6.10 19.19 -0.78
C SER A 306 7.53 18.93 -0.35
N GLN A 307 7.82 17.68 0.03
CA GLN A 307 9.20 17.19 0.25
C GLN A 307 9.85 16.65 -1.02
N ILE A 308 9.19 16.79 -2.17
CA ILE A 308 9.73 16.33 -3.45
C ILE A 308 10.96 17.15 -3.84
N THR A 309 12.01 16.49 -4.31
CA THR A 309 13.27 17.16 -4.66
C THR A 309 13.27 17.75 -6.07
N SER A 310 12.42 17.23 -6.96
CA SER A 310 12.29 17.67 -8.34
C SER A 310 10.88 17.38 -8.87
N LYS A 311 10.33 18.30 -9.69
CA LYS A 311 8.96 18.19 -10.23
C LYS A 311 8.77 17.00 -11.19
N ASP A 312 9.82 16.54 -11.84
CA ASP A 312 9.79 15.37 -12.73
C ASP A 312 9.50 14.05 -11.96
N LYS A 313 9.61 14.07 -10.64
CA LYS A 313 9.23 12.95 -9.78
C LYS A 313 7.73 12.88 -9.49
N VAL A 314 6.97 13.94 -9.76
CA VAL A 314 5.50 13.91 -9.68
C VAL A 314 4.96 13.09 -10.84
N GLY A 315 4.05 12.18 -10.55
CA GLY A 315 3.47 11.31 -11.58
C GLY A 315 4.24 10.01 -11.84
N GLU A 316 5.39 9.78 -11.20
CA GLU A 316 6.04 8.46 -11.21
C GLU A 316 5.11 7.40 -10.61
N ASN A 317 5.30 6.14 -10.97
CA ASN A 317 4.39 5.06 -10.59
C ASN A 317 4.14 5.00 -9.08
N PHE A 318 5.17 4.96 -8.26
CA PHE A 318 4.99 4.83 -6.79
C PHE A 318 4.48 6.11 -6.14
N TYR A 319 4.75 7.27 -6.71
CA TYR A 319 4.12 8.52 -6.28
C TYR A 319 2.60 8.45 -6.50
N ASN A 320 2.17 8.07 -7.69
CA ASN A 320 0.75 7.92 -8.01
C ASN A 320 0.09 6.78 -7.23
N ARG A 321 0.82 5.68 -6.95
CA ARG A 321 0.37 4.59 -6.09
C ARG A 321 0.00 5.09 -4.69
N ALA A 322 0.82 5.95 -4.13
CA ALA A 322 0.60 6.52 -2.82
C ALA A 322 -0.59 7.50 -2.81
N ILE A 323 -0.81 8.24 -3.89
CA ILE A 323 -2.01 9.05 -4.06
C ILE A 323 -3.25 8.17 -4.05
N TRP A 324 -3.26 7.07 -4.83
CA TRP A 324 -4.38 6.14 -4.85
C TRP A 324 -4.68 5.57 -3.46
N ASN A 325 -3.66 5.17 -2.74
CA ASN A 325 -3.81 4.71 -1.35
C ASN A 325 -4.42 5.79 -0.45
N SER A 326 -3.98 7.04 -0.57
CA SER A 326 -4.50 8.16 0.22
C SER A 326 -5.95 8.51 -0.14
N VAL A 327 -6.35 8.29 -1.40
CA VAL A 327 -7.75 8.40 -1.83
C VAL A 327 -8.62 7.36 -1.13
N LEU A 328 -8.17 6.10 -1.05
CA LEU A 328 -8.89 5.06 -0.31
C LEU A 328 -9.12 5.46 1.15
N ILE A 329 -8.10 6.03 1.81
CA ILE A 329 -8.21 6.57 3.17
C ILE A 329 -9.22 7.71 3.23
N ALA A 330 -9.10 8.69 2.34
CA ALA A 330 -9.98 9.87 2.33
C ALA A 330 -11.45 9.50 2.10
N GLU A 331 -11.73 8.57 1.18
CA GLU A 331 -13.08 8.09 0.91
C GLU A 331 -13.65 7.29 2.09
N ALA A 332 -12.83 6.47 2.75
CA ALA A 332 -13.25 5.77 3.98
C ALA A 332 -13.60 6.78 5.10
N ILE A 333 -12.82 7.86 5.26
CA ILE A 333 -13.12 8.93 6.22
C ILE A 333 -14.42 9.64 5.85
N ARG A 334 -14.64 9.99 4.57
CA ARG A 334 -15.91 10.60 4.10
C ARG A 334 -17.10 9.71 4.37
N ASN A 335 -16.98 8.42 4.12
CA ASN A 335 -18.02 7.43 4.43
C ASN A 335 -18.29 7.36 5.93
N ALA A 336 -17.23 7.33 6.75
CA ALA A 336 -17.34 7.32 8.21
C ALA A 336 -18.10 8.56 8.71
N GLN A 337 -17.77 9.75 8.22
CA GLN A 337 -18.48 11.00 8.54
C GLN A 337 -19.96 10.92 8.13
N LYS A 338 -20.24 10.39 6.94
CA LYS A 338 -21.62 10.24 6.43
C LYS A 338 -22.44 9.24 7.26
N ILE A 339 -21.85 8.10 7.62
CA ILE A 339 -22.52 7.04 8.39
C ILE A 339 -22.80 7.48 9.81
N THR A 340 -21.86 8.18 10.44
CA THR A 340 -21.94 8.52 11.87
C THR A 340 -22.48 9.89 12.17
N GLY A 341 -22.48 10.81 11.20
CA GLY A 341 -22.80 12.23 11.38
C GLY A 341 -21.72 13.02 12.13
N LYS A 342 -20.60 12.37 12.53
CA LYS A 342 -19.48 13.01 13.21
C LYS A 342 -18.59 13.73 12.20
N LYS A 343 -18.02 14.88 12.60
CA LYS A 343 -16.99 15.56 11.81
C LYS A 343 -15.61 14.94 12.03
N VAL A 344 -15.21 14.79 13.30
CA VAL A 344 -13.99 14.06 13.69
C VAL A 344 -14.37 12.61 13.94
N VAL A 345 -13.74 11.69 13.21
CA VAL A 345 -14.05 10.26 13.24
C VAL A 345 -12.93 9.47 13.93
N SER A 346 -13.30 8.42 14.64
CA SER A 346 -12.39 7.47 15.27
C SER A 346 -11.98 6.36 14.31
N GLY A 347 -10.99 5.55 14.69
CA GLY A 347 -10.60 4.35 13.95
C GLY A 347 -11.77 3.36 13.72
N ASP A 348 -12.65 3.18 14.71
CA ASP A 348 -13.85 2.33 14.54
C ASP A 348 -14.86 2.90 13.55
N ASP A 349 -15.04 4.23 13.55
CA ASP A 349 -15.88 4.89 12.54
C ASP A 349 -15.29 4.69 11.13
N VAL A 350 -13.95 4.82 10.98
CA VAL A 350 -13.26 4.66 9.69
C VAL A 350 -13.25 3.20 9.22
N ARG A 351 -13.17 2.22 10.12
CA ARG A 351 -13.38 0.80 9.80
C ARG A 351 -14.71 0.60 9.04
N ARG A 352 -15.79 1.15 9.59
CA ARG A 352 -17.12 1.09 8.96
C ARG A 352 -17.14 1.87 7.63
N GLY A 353 -16.38 2.95 7.55
CA GLY A 353 -16.21 3.72 6.32
C GLY A 353 -15.49 2.94 5.21
N PHE A 354 -14.51 2.10 5.55
CA PHE A 354 -13.88 1.17 4.62
C PHE A 354 -14.85 0.08 4.15
N GLU A 355 -15.60 -0.54 5.06
CA GLU A 355 -16.59 -1.56 4.73
C GLU A 355 -17.70 -1.04 3.79
N ALA A 356 -17.93 0.26 3.79
CA ALA A 356 -18.89 0.95 2.90
C ALA A 356 -18.22 1.59 1.67
N LEU A 357 -16.96 1.26 1.39
CA LEU A 357 -16.23 1.88 0.28
C LEU A 357 -16.79 1.41 -1.06
N ASP A 358 -17.24 2.37 -1.89
CA ASP A 358 -17.69 2.13 -3.26
C ASP A 358 -17.23 3.30 -4.15
N ILE A 359 -16.02 3.18 -4.70
CA ILE A 359 -15.43 4.17 -5.60
C ILE A 359 -15.79 3.79 -7.04
N THR A 360 -16.95 4.26 -7.48
CA THR A 360 -17.47 4.03 -8.83
C THR A 360 -16.72 4.85 -9.90
N PRO A 361 -16.86 4.54 -11.20
CA PRO A 361 -16.32 5.39 -12.28
C PRO A 361 -16.79 6.85 -12.19
N ALA A 362 -18.04 7.08 -11.80
CA ALA A 362 -18.58 8.42 -11.59
C ALA A 362 -17.84 9.13 -10.45
N ARG A 363 -17.59 8.42 -9.35
CA ARG A 363 -16.83 8.96 -8.22
C ARG A 363 -15.37 9.24 -8.59
N MET A 364 -14.73 8.37 -9.37
CA MET A 364 -13.39 8.61 -9.90
C MET A 364 -13.32 9.92 -10.70
N LYS A 365 -14.31 10.16 -11.55
CA LYS A 365 -14.40 11.42 -12.33
C LYS A 365 -14.55 12.65 -11.43
N GLU A 366 -15.41 12.61 -10.41
CA GLU A 366 -15.56 13.68 -9.42
C GLU A 366 -14.27 14.00 -8.67
N LEU A 367 -13.46 12.96 -8.40
CA LEU A 367 -12.16 13.09 -7.74
C LEU A 367 -11.05 13.57 -8.69
N GLY A 368 -11.35 13.79 -9.98
CA GLY A 368 -10.34 14.14 -10.99
C GLY A 368 -9.39 12.99 -11.31
N MET A 369 -9.87 11.75 -11.22
CA MET A 369 -9.10 10.51 -11.33
C MET A 369 -9.66 9.57 -12.41
N GLU A 370 -10.39 10.07 -13.39
CA GLU A 370 -10.89 9.25 -14.51
C GLU A 370 -9.71 8.55 -15.21
N GLY A 371 -9.76 7.22 -15.29
CA GLY A 371 -8.67 6.40 -15.87
C GLY A 371 -7.41 6.25 -14.98
N PHE A 372 -7.41 6.80 -13.77
CA PHE A 372 -6.24 6.71 -12.87
C PHE A 372 -6.08 5.31 -12.25
N ALA A 373 -7.17 4.67 -11.86
CA ALA A 373 -7.18 3.33 -11.29
C ALA A 373 -8.50 2.64 -11.61
N ALA A 374 -8.56 1.33 -11.38
CA ALA A 374 -9.82 0.59 -11.47
C ALA A 374 -10.78 0.99 -10.33
N PRO A 375 -12.09 0.98 -10.56
CA PRO A 375 -13.10 1.12 -9.50
C PRO A 375 -12.90 0.08 -8.40
N VAL A 376 -13.15 0.47 -7.14
CA VAL A 376 -13.00 -0.40 -5.98
C VAL A 376 -14.28 -0.38 -5.15
N LYS A 377 -14.78 -1.56 -4.82
CA LYS A 377 -15.89 -1.73 -3.90
C LYS A 377 -15.50 -2.74 -2.83
N LEU A 378 -15.57 -2.32 -1.57
CA LEU A 378 -15.42 -3.19 -0.42
C LEU A 378 -16.78 -3.52 0.19
N SER A 379 -16.78 -4.49 1.08
CA SER A 379 -17.91 -4.80 1.93
C SER A 379 -17.42 -5.29 3.28
N CYS A 380 -18.35 -5.49 4.20
CA CYS A 380 -18.04 -6.10 5.50
C CYS A 380 -17.35 -7.48 5.36
N ALA A 381 -17.72 -8.28 4.36
CA ALA A 381 -17.17 -9.62 4.14
C ALA A 381 -15.92 -9.63 3.25
N ASP A 382 -15.80 -8.65 2.35
CA ASP A 382 -14.71 -8.55 1.38
C ASP A 382 -13.94 -7.24 1.60
N HIS A 383 -12.78 -7.32 2.21
CA HIS A 383 -11.88 -6.21 2.49
C HIS A 383 -10.85 -5.95 1.39
N ASN A 384 -10.99 -6.62 0.23
CA ASN A 384 -10.10 -6.47 -0.91
C ASN A 384 -10.79 -5.84 -2.13
N GLY A 385 -12.01 -6.27 -2.45
CA GLY A 385 -12.75 -5.84 -3.64
C GLY A 385 -12.30 -6.50 -4.94
N HIS A 386 -11.21 -7.25 -4.95
CA HIS A 386 -10.68 -8.02 -6.09
C HIS A 386 -10.72 -7.26 -7.41
N GLY A 387 -10.19 -6.01 -7.39
CA GLY A 387 -10.19 -5.10 -8.53
C GLY A 387 -9.38 -5.60 -9.71
N GLY A 388 -9.64 -5.03 -10.88
CA GLY A 388 -8.84 -5.29 -12.08
C GLY A 388 -7.40 -4.84 -11.90
N ILE A 389 -6.47 -5.67 -12.36
CA ILE A 389 -5.04 -5.41 -12.33
C ILE A 389 -4.61 -5.11 -13.77
N SER A 390 -3.95 -4.01 -14.02
CA SER A 390 -3.39 -3.70 -15.34
C SER A 390 -2.02 -4.36 -15.53
N LEU A 391 -1.59 -4.48 -16.79
CA LEU A 391 -0.23 -4.83 -17.15
C LEU A 391 0.38 -3.65 -17.91
N VAL A 392 1.50 -3.17 -17.43
CA VAL A 392 2.29 -2.14 -18.11
C VAL A 392 3.57 -2.76 -18.67
N GLU A 393 4.08 -2.20 -19.77
CA GLU A 393 5.32 -2.64 -20.44
C GLU A 393 6.28 -1.47 -20.59
N TRP A 394 7.55 -1.71 -20.28
CA TRP A 394 8.64 -0.75 -20.47
C TRP A 394 9.06 -0.71 -21.93
N ASP A 395 8.96 0.46 -22.58
CA ASP A 395 9.33 0.64 -23.98
C ASP A 395 10.83 0.97 -24.20
N GLY A 396 11.57 1.07 -23.12
CA GLY A 396 12.97 1.51 -23.07
C GLY A 396 13.14 2.90 -22.45
N THR A 397 12.05 3.65 -22.28
CA THR A 397 12.06 5.01 -21.73
C THR A 397 10.96 5.27 -20.72
N LYS A 398 9.78 4.67 -20.90
CA LYS A 398 8.60 4.85 -20.04
C LYS A 398 7.72 3.60 -20.01
N TRP A 399 6.87 3.56 -19.03
CA TRP A 399 5.81 2.56 -18.94
C TRP A 399 4.62 2.91 -19.83
N ASN A 400 4.08 1.92 -20.52
CA ASN A 400 2.87 2.04 -21.33
C ASN A 400 1.90 0.91 -20.95
N THR A 401 0.62 1.20 -20.87
CA THR A 401 -0.40 0.17 -20.61
C THR A 401 -0.44 -0.81 -21.77
N LYS A 402 -0.18 -2.08 -21.49
CA LYS A 402 -0.23 -3.19 -22.44
C LYS A 402 -1.57 -3.92 -22.38
N VAL A 403 -2.04 -4.20 -21.16
CA VAL A 403 -3.36 -4.79 -20.90
C VAL A 403 -4.05 -3.93 -19.85
N PRO A 404 -5.16 -3.28 -20.17
CA PRO A 404 -5.79 -2.33 -19.24
C PRO A 404 -6.43 -3.01 -18.03
N SER A 405 -6.82 -4.29 -18.14
CA SER A 405 -7.38 -5.03 -17.00
C SER A 405 -7.21 -6.53 -17.20
N ILE A 406 -6.64 -7.18 -16.21
CA ILE A 406 -6.57 -8.65 -16.08
C ILE A 406 -7.35 -9.00 -14.81
N GLN A 407 -8.38 -9.82 -14.96
CA GLN A 407 -9.15 -10.26 -13.79
C GLN A 407 -8.43 -11.40 -13.07
N PRO A 408 -8.35 -11.38 -11.74
CA PRO A 408 -7.85 -12.51 -10.96
C PRO A 408 -8.64 -13.80 -11.24
N ILE A 409 -8.02 -14.96 -11.00
CA ILE A 409 -8.68 -16.27 -11.08
C ILE A 409 -9.42 -16.48 -9.74
N LYS A 410 -10.57 -15.79 -9.58
CA LYS A 410 -11.31 -15.70 -8.31
C LYS A 410 -11.73 -17.04 -7.73
N ASP A 411 -12.12 -17.98 -8.59
CA ASP A 411 -12.48 -19.36 -8.20
C ASP A 411 -11.31 -20.16 -7.60
N LYS A 412 -10.08 -19.68 -7.75
CA LYS A 412 -8.88 -20.24 -7.11
C LYS A 412 -8.41 -19.41 -5.92
N VAL A 413 -8.53 -18.09 -6.03
CA VAL A 413 -8.06 -17.16 -4.98
C VAL A 413 -8.97 -17.18 -3.75
N LEU A 414 -10.30 -17.08 -3.94
CA LEU A 414 -11.24 -16.97 -2.82
C LEU A 414 -11.26 -18.19 -1.88
N PRO A 415 -11.29 -19.44 -2.38
CA PRO A 415 -11.22 -20.60 -1.47
C PRO A 415 -9.93 -20.65 -0.66
N LEU A 416 -8.79 -20.22 -1.25
CA LEU A 416 -7.52 -20.20 -0.55
C LEU A 416 -7.49 -19.09 0.53
N ILE A 417 -8.06 -17.91 0.23
CA ILE A 417 -8.24 -16.84 1.23
C ILE A 417 -9.00 -17.37 2.42
N ASN A 418 -10.18 -17.97 2.19
CA ASN A 418 -11.05 -18.44 3.26
C ASN A 418 -10.38 -19.53 4.11
N SER A 419 -9.80 -20.56 3.47
CA SER A 419 -9.15 -21.64 4.21
C SER A 419 -7.95 -21.17 5.04
N THR A 420 -7.12 -20.29 4.47
CA THR A 420 -5.96 -19.75 5.18
C THR A 420 -6.36 -18.78 6.29
N ALA A 421 -7.42 -18.00 6.10
CA ALA A 421 -7.98 -17.15 7.14
C ALA A 421 -8.47 -17.98 8.34
N GLU A 422 -9.19 -19.07 8.08
CA GLU A 422 -9.62 -20.00 9.12
C GLU A 422 -8.44 -20.65 9.87
N GLU A 423 -7.43 -21.08 9.14
CA GLU A 423 -6.20 -21.65 9.72
C GLU A 423 -5.48 -20.65 10.61
N TYR A 424 -5.35 -19.40 10.15
CA TYR A 424 -4.74 -18.33 10.92
C TYR A 424 -5.49 -18.10 12.24
N VAL A 425 -6.80 -18.02 12.20
CA VAL A 425 -7.63 -17.82 13.39
C VAL A 425 -7.53 -19.01 14.35
N LYS A 426 -7.50 -20.24 13.84
CA LYS A 426 -7.30 -21.45 14.66
C LYS A 426 -5.93 -21.47 15.36
N ALA A 427 -4.90 -21.00 14.67
CA ALA A 427 -3.53 -20.94 15.22
C ALA A 427 -3.34 -19.83 16.27
N ASN A 428 -4.21 -18.81 16.29
CA ASN A 428 -4.12 -17.67 17.21
C ASN A 428 -5.23 -17.74 18.25
N THR A 429 -4.97 -18.44 19.36
CA THR A 429 -5.94 -18.58 20.46
C THR A 429 -6.40 -17.22 20.98
N GLY A 430 -7.72 -17.07 21.17
CA GLY A 430 -8.31 -15.80 21.62
C GLY A 430 -8.44 -14.74 20.53
N TRP A 431 -8.34 -15.14 19.24
CA TRP A 431 -8.56 -14.24 18.13
C TRP A 431 -9.87 -13.45 18.28
N PRO A 432 -9.85 -12.11 18.23
CA PRO A 432 -11.04 -11.29 18.36
C PRO A 432 -11.94 -11.47 17.13
N LYS A 433 -12.98 -12.27 17.32
CA LYS A 433 -13.97 -12.49 16.26
C LYS A 433 -14.88 -11.27 16.13
N ARG A 434 -15.39 -11.06 14.94
CA ARG A 434 -16.47 -10.10 14.70
C ARG A 434 -17.69 -10.49 15.53
N THR A 435 -18.24 -9.55 16.28
CA THR A 435 -19.45 -9.77 17.11
C THR A 435 -20.74 -9.58 16.31
N GLU A 436 -20.67 -8.77 15.25
CA GLU A 436 -21.79 -8.50 14.35
C GLU A 436 -21.54 -9.24 13.02
N PRO A 437 -22.44 -10.14 12.58
CA PRO A 437 -22.27 -10.81 11.29
C PRO A 437 -22.36 -9.77 10.15
N CYS A 438 -21.59 -10.00 9.10
CA CYS A 438 -21.75 -9.23 7.87
C CYS A 438 -23.09 -9.58 7.22
N ASP A 439 -23.94 -8.59 7.00
CA ASP A 439 -25.16 -8.81 6.23
C ASP A 439 -24.78 -9.23 4.81
N LYS A 440 -25.41 -10.32 4.32
CA LYS A 440 -25.15 -10.86 2.97
C LYS A 440 -25.61 -9.90 1.83
N SER A 441 -26.18 -8.75 2.21
CA SER A 441 -26.76 -7.75 1.31
C SER A 441 -25.94 -6.45 1.20
N SER A 442 -24.79 -6.35 1.87
CA SER A 442 -23.91 -5.17 1.81
C SER A 442 -22.74 -5.34 0.85
#